data_dad7a2839706687c6f4e687db071d686
#
_entry.id   dad7a2839706687c6f4e687db071d686
#
_cell.length_a   1.000
_cell.length_b   1.000
_cell.length_c   1.000
_cell.angle_alpha   90.00
_cell.angle_beta   90.00
_cell.angle_gamma   90.00
#
_symmetry.space_group_name_H-M   'P 1'
#
loop_
_entity.id
_entity.type
_entity.pdbx_description
1 polymer ?
#
loop_
_entity_poly.entity_id
_entity_poly.type
_entity_poly.pdbx_seq_one_letter_code
_entity_poly.pdbx_strand_id
1 'polypeptide(L)'
;FKYVNKIFPYSEGDVILRNYAGMIDKLILDDEIVARLGGDNFVALVKNNRQGIILTKLQNIRLYHKTEQKEKEFIFGATIGYSELYDIQTPRDVMARASIAYQAARQHGSGSVAKYSQEIKNKLMETQSIISGFIPALEAHEFIVYYQPKVDVNTHKICGAEALVRWLHEGQLIPPMRFIPQLEREGSVCKLDYY
;
A
#
# COMPACT_ATOMS: atom_id res chain seq x y z
N PHE A 1 -0.11 12.76 -7.02
CA PHE A 1 0.29 13.30 -8.33
C PHE A 1 -0.62 12.89 -9.49
N LYS A 2 -1.21 11.69 -9.48
CA LYS A 2 -2.23 11.29 -10.50
C LYS A 2 -3.38 12.31 -10.64
N TYR A 3 -3.76 12.98 -9.55
CA TYR A 3 -4.79 14.02 -9.56
C TYR A 3 -4.30 15.31 -10.24
N VAL A 4 -3.05 15.71 -10.00
CA VAL A 4 -2.42 16.87 -10.65
C VAL A 4 -2.40 16.68 -12.17
N ASN A 5 -1.96 15.52 -12.64
CA ASN A 5 -1.90 15.19 -14.08
C ASN A 5 -3.28 15.03 -14.73
N LYS A 6 -4.37 14.92 -13.96
CA LYS A 6 -5.74 14.94 -14.50
C LYS A 6 -6.29 16.35 -14.70
N ILE A 7 -5.77 17.33 -13.95
CA ILE A 7 -6.29 18.71 -13.93
C ILE A 7 -5.43 19.65 -14.79
N PHE A 8 -4.13 19.37 -14.87
CA PHE A 8 -3.15 20.22 -15.52
C PHE A 8 -2.48 19.54 -16.71
N PRO A 9 -2.06 20.32 -17.72
CA PRO A 9 -1.15 19.83 -18.75
C PRO A 9 0.14 19.28 -18.15
N TYR A 10 0.78 18.33 -18.83
CA TYR A 10 2.02 17.69 -18.35
C TYR A 10 3.13 18.69 -18.03
N SER A 11 3.23 19.79 -18.80
CA SER A 11 4.21 20.86 -18.57
C SER A 11 4.04 21.55 -17.22
N GLU A 12 2.80 21.74 -16.76
CA GLU A 12 2.50 22.31 -15.46
C GLU A 12 2.76 21.31 -14.34
N GLY A 13 2.46 20.03 -14.56
CA GLY A 13 2.80 18.94 -13.67
C GLY A 13 4.30 18.89 -13.34
N ASP A 14 5.16 19.12 -14.34
CA ASP A 14 6.62 19.19 -14.16
C ASP A 14 7.05 20.41 -13.33
N VAL A 15 6.38 21.55 -13.45
CA VAL A 15 6.65 22.73 -12.62
C VAL A 15 6.27 22.44 -11.16
N ILE A 16 5.09 21.87 -10.94
CA ILE A 16 4.63 21.49 -9.60
C ILE A 16 5.59 20.48 -8.96
N LEU A 17 6.09 19.52 -9.74
CA LEU A 17 7.04 18.52 -9.25
C LEU A 17 8.41 19.12 -8.92
N ARG A 18 8.89 20.10 -9.69
CA ARG A 18 10.12 20.85 -9.39
C ARG A 18 9.97 21.68 -8.11
N ASN A 19 8.83 22.35 -7.92
CA ASN A 19 8.53 23.07 -6.70
C ASN A 19 8.49 22.14 -5.48
N TYR A 20 7.88 20.96 -5.64
CA TYR A 20 7.86 19.92 -4.61
C TYR A 20 9.27 19.45 -4.26
N ALA A 21 10.11 19.15 -5.27
CA ALA A 21 11.51 18.78 -5.06
C ALA A 21 12.29 19.87 -4.32
N GLY A 22 12.14 21.13 -4.72
CA GLY A 22 12.79 22.27 -4.04
C GLY A 22 12.31 22.51 -2.60
N MET A 23 11.08 22.10 -2.27
CA MET A 23 10.62 22.12 -0.88
C MET A 23 11.24 21.00 -0.05
N ILE A 24 11.36 19.79 -0.60
CA ILE A 24 12.04 18.68 0.08
C ILE A 24 13.50 19.06 0.30
N ASP A 25 14.17 19.58 -0.70
CA ASP A 25 15.58 20.00 -0.64
C ASP A 25 15.84 21.00 0.51
N LYS A 26 14.95 21.97 0.69
CA LYS A 26 15.01 22.92 1.81
C LYS A 26 14.79 22.32 3.20
N LEU A 27 14.22 21.12 3.26
CA LEU A 27 14.03 20.38 4.53
C LEU A 27 15.26 19.58 4.92
N ILE A 28 16.15 19.30 3.98
CA ILE A 28 17.34 18.46 4.13
C ILE A 28 18.50 19.33 4.57
N LEU A 29 19.33 18.85 5.51
CA LEU A 29 20.57 19.50 5.95
C LEU A 29 21.76 19.07 5.07
N ASP A 30 22.88 19.81 5.17
CA ASP A 30 24.09 19.56 4.38
C ASP A 30 24.68 18.13 4.53
N ASP A 31 24.41 17.49 5.67
CA ASP A 31 24.84 16.12 5.99
C ASP A 31 23.71 15.06 5.85
N GLU A 32 22.62 15.43 5.21
CA GLU A 32 21.51 14.57 4.82
C GLU A 32 21.43 14.50 3.29
N ILE A 33 20.77 13.51 2.75
CA ILE A 33 20.72 13.31 1.30
C ILE A 33 19.27 13.11 0.86
N VAL A 34 18.90 13.76 -0.25
CA VAL A 34 17.67 13.45 -0.97
C VAL A 34 17.98 13.17 -2.44
N ALA A 35 17.28 12.21 -3.02
CA ALA A 35 17.37 11.88 -4.44
C ALA A 35 16.00 11.58 -5.02
N ARG A 36 15.79 11.94 -6.29
CA ARG A 36 14.60 11.57 -7.04
C ARG A 36 14.84 10.25 -7.77
N LEU A 37 13.98 9.27 -7.54
CA LEU A 37 14.06 7.94 -8.17
C LEU A 37 13.36 7.89 -9.54
N GLY A 38 12.42 8.80 -9.78
CA GLY A 38 11.64 8.90 -11.01
C GLY A 38 10.18 9.26 -10.73
N GLY A 39 9.53 9.94 -11.67
CA GLY A 39 8.18 10.44 -11.49
C GLY A 39 8.05 11.32 -10.24
N ASP A 40 7.15 10.98 -9.35
CA ASP A 40 6.90 11.61 -8.04
C ASP A 40 7.53 10.86 -6.86
N ASN A 41 8.46 9.94 -7.14
CA ASN A 41 9.13 9.14 -6.10
C ASN A 41 10.48 9.76 -5.72
N PHE A 42 10.65 9.98 -4.42
CA PHE A 42 11.87 10.48 -3.80
C PHE A 42 12.35 9.53 -2.73
N VAL A 43 13.65 9.53 -2.48
CA VAL A 43 14.28 8.87 -1.34
C VAL A 43 15.11 9.89 -0.57
N ALA A 44 15.08 9.81 0.75
CA ALA A 44 15.89 10.65 1.60
C ALA A 44 16.57 9.82 2.69
N LEU A 45 17.81 10.17 2.99
CA LEU A 45 18.57 9.66 4.13
C LEU A 45 18.70 10.82 5.12
N VAL A 46 18.07 10.67 6.27
CA VAL A 46 17.94 11.74 7.25
C VAL A 46 18.38 11.27 8.64
N LYS A 47 18.81 12.21 9.48
CA LYS A 47 19.18 11.92 10.86
C LYS A 47 17.98 11.43 11.68
N ASN A 48 18.20 10.45 12.54
CA ASN A 48 17.14 9.83 13.33
C ASN A 48 16.41 10.83 14.23
N ASN A 49 17.11 11.77 14.82
CA ASN A 49 16.52 12.82 15.67
C ASN A 49 15.67 13.84 14.90
N ARG A 50 15.72 13.87 13.58
CA ARG A 50 14.93 14.76 12.71
C ARG A 50 13.76 14.06 12.03
N GLN A 51 13.71 12.73 12.10
CA GLN A 51 12.70 11.90 11.44
C GLN A 51 11.28 12.43 11.69
N GLY A 52 10.87 12.65 12.94
CA GLY A 52 9.52 13.10 13.29
C GLY A 52 9.15 14.44 12.64
N ILE A 53 10.09 15.39 12.62
CA ILE A 53 9.89 16.72 11.99
C ILE A 53 9.69 16.58 10.48
N ILE A 54 10.52 15.78 9.84
CA ILE A 54 10.47 15.56 8.39
C ILE A 54 9.17 14.87 7.99
N LEU A 55 8.79 13.79 8.70
CA LEU A 55 7.54 13.08 8.46
C LEU A 55 6.33 14.01 8.57
N THR A 56 6.26 14.81 9.63
CA THR A 56 5.15 15.77 9.84
C THR A 56 5.08 16.80 8.71
N LYS A 57 6.21 17.33 8.28
CA LYS A 57 6.25 18.32 7.19
C LYS A 57 5.86 17.72 5.85
N LEU A 58 6.31 16.50 5.54
CA LEU A 58 5.97 15.81 4.30
C LEU A 58 4.51 15.34 4.24
N GLN A 59 3.83 15.18 5.37
CA GLN A 59 2.40 14.88 5.42
C GLN A 59 1.51 16.10 5.16
N ASN A 60 2.04 17.34 5.30
CA ASN A 60 1.29 18.59 5.15
C ASN A 60 2.05 19.58 4.25
N ILE A 61 2.28 19.19 3.01
CA ILE A 61 2.96 20.04 2.03
C ILE A 61 1.94 20.95 1.36
N ARG A 62 2.20 22.25 1.43
CA ARG A 62 1.42 23.28 0.73
C ARG A 62 2.24 23.79 -0.45
N LEU A 63 1.70 23.63 -1.64
CA LEU A 63 2.28 24.14 -2.88
C LEU A 63 1.35 25.18 -3.47
N TYR A 64 1.94 26.33 -3.83
CA TYR A 64 1.24 27.38 -4.57
C TYR A 64 1.64 27.29 -6.04
N HIS A 65 0.67 27.17 -6.91
CA HIS A 65 0.88 27.22 -8.34
C HIS A 65 0.10 28.38 -8.93
N LYS A 66 0.80 29.27 -9.61
CA LYS A 66 0.24 30.46 -10.25
C LYS A 66 0.34 30.31 -11.75
N THR A 67 -0.81 30.38 -12.39
CA THR A 67 -0.92 30.54 -13.86
C THR A 67 -1.30 31.99 -14.16
N GLU A 68 -1.23 32.40 -15.43
CA GLU A 68 -1.62 33.76 -15.84
C GLU A 68 -3.05 34.15 -15.44
N GLN A 69 -3.91 33.18 -15.23
CA GLN A 69 -5.34 33.40 -14.96
C GLN A 69 -5.79 32.99 -13.56
N LYS A 70 -5.03 32.17 -12.82
CA LYS A 70 -5.44 31.65 -11.51
C LYS A 70 -4.25 31.30 -10.64
N GLU A 71 -4.38 31.63 -9.34
CA GLU A 71 -3.52 31.11 -8.29
C GLU A 71 -4.25 29.97 -7.57
N LYS A 72 -3.60 28.82 -7.38
CA LYS A 72 -4.19 27.67 -6.74
C LYS A 72 -3.24 27.09 -5.70
N GLU A 73 -3.77 26.90 -4.48
CA GLU A 73 -3.09 26.18 -3.42
C GLU A 73 -3.40 24.68 -3.52
N PHE A 74 -2.37 23.86 -3.38
CA PHE A 74 -2.46 22.41 -3.28
C PHE A 74 -1.92 21.96 -1.95
N ILE A 75 -2.68 21.12 -1.27
CA ILE A 75 -2.24 20.45 -0.05
C ILE A 75 -2.01 18.98 -0.39
N PHE A 76 -0.77 18.52 -0.20
CA PHE A 76 -0.38 17.13 -0.44
C PHE A 76 0.11 16.48 0.84
N GLY A 77 -0.29 15.22 1.05
CA GLY A 77 0.38 14.33 1.98
C GLY A 77 1.23 13.33 1.21
N ALA A 78 2.53 13.31 1.46
CA ALA A 78 3.38 12.27 0.91
C ALA A 78 3.04 10.92 1.57
N THR A 79 2.93 9.86 0.77
CA THR A 79 2.90 8.50 1.29
C THR A 79 4.34 8.07 1.54
N ILE A 80 4.68 7.67 2.77
CA ILE A 80 6.05 7.48 3.20
C ILE A 80 6.24 6.10 3.79
N GLY A 81 7.22 5.35 3.26
CA GLY A 81 7.78 4.18 3.92
C GLY A 81 9.19 4.49 4.40
N TYR A 82 9.51 4.13 5.63
CA TYR A 82 10.83 4.37 6.17
C TYR A 82 11.39 3.20 6.98
N SER A 83 12.70 3.13 7.11
CA SER A 83 13.42 2.17 7.92
C SER A 83 14.55 2.87 8.66
N GLU A 84 14.79 2.48 9.90
CA GLU A 84 16.01 2.80 10.61
C GLU A 84 17.16 1.93 10.09
N LEU A 85 18.39 2.45 10.18
CA LEU A 85 19.58 1.82 9.61
C LEU A 85 20.29 0.87 10.59
N TYR A 86 19.58 0.34 11.57
CA TYR A 86 20.15 -0.67 12.47
C TYR A 86 20.32 -2.00 11.74
N ASP A 87 21.41 -2.68 11.94
CA ASP A 87 21.73 -4.01 11.39
C ASP A 87 21.62 -4.10 9.85
N ILE A 88 21.82 -2.99 9.16
CA ILE A 88 21.77 -2.95 7.70
C ILE A 88 23.20 -3.00 7.17
N GLN A 89 23.45 -3.99 6.31
CA GLN A 89 24.78 -4.25 5.76
C GLN A 89 25.00 -3.59 4.39
N THR A 90 23.93 -3.37 3.62
CA THR A 90 24.05 -2.83 2.26
C THR A 90 23.01 -1.74 1.96
N PRO A 91 23.35 -0.79 1.06
CA PRO A 91 22.36 0.19 0.57
C PRO A 91 21.14 -0.47 -0.08
N ARG A 92 21.30 -1.65 -0.68
CA ARG A 92 20.22 -2.43 -1.27
C ARG A 92 19.19 -2.87 -0.23
N ASP A 93 19.67 -3.29 0.95
CA ASP A 93 18.78 -3.71 2.04
C ASP A 93 17.98 -2.52 2.60
N VAL A 94 18.62 -1.34 2.69
CA VAL A 94 17.94 -0.09 3.09
C VAL A 94 16.77 0.20 2.17
N MET A 95 17.04 0.20 0.86
CA MET A 95 16.04 0.49 -0.17
C MET A 95 14.92 -0.56 -0.17
N ALA A 96 15.26 -1.85 -0.01
CA ALA A 96 14.28 -2.92 0.08
C ALA A 96 13.34 -2.75 1.29
N ARG A 97 13.89 -2.45 2.48
CA ARG A 97 13.10 -2.20 3.69
C ARG A 97 12.20 -0.97 3.54
N ALA A 98 12.72 0.14 3.03
CA ALA A 98 11.94 1.35 2.79
C ALA A 98 10.82 1.10 1.76
N SER A 99 11.09 0.32 0.70
CA SER A 99 10.09 -0.06 -0.31
C SER A 99 8.97 -0.92 0.28
N ILE A 100 9.29 -1.90 1.13
CA ILE A 100 8.30 -2.73 1.84
C ILE A 100 7.40 -1.86 2.72
N ALA A 101 7.99 -0.95 3.49
CA ALA A 101 7.24 -0.02 4.32
C ALA A 101 6.37 0.93 3.47
N TYR A 102 6.88 1.42 2.34
CA TYR A 102 6.13 2.25 1.42
C TYR A 102 4.91 1.52 0.81
N GLN A 103 5.07 0.25 0.43
CA GLN A 103 3.95 -0.57 -0.05
C GLN A 103 2.88 -0.74 1.02
N ALA A 104 3.27 -0.97 2.27
CA ALA A 104 2.34 -1.03 3.40
C ALA A 104 1.62 0.30 3.63
N ALA A 105 2.33 1.44 3.60
CA ALA A 105 1.73 2.76 3.71
C ALA A 105 0.69 3.00 2.61
N ARG A 106 0.99 2.63 1.36
CA ARG A 106 0.05 2.78 0.23
C ARG A 106 -1.27 2.04 0.42
N GLN A 107 -1.27 0.91 1.11
CA GLN A 107 -2.51 0.17 1.40
C GLN A 107 -3.47 0.94 2.32
N HIS A 108 -2.94 1.89 3.11
CA HIS A 108 -3.72 2.73 4.02
C HIS A 108 -4.17 4.07 3.39
N GLY A 109 -3.85 4.28 2.10
CA GLY A 109 -4.26 5.48 1.37
C GLY A 109 -3.15 6.52 1.21
N SER A 110 -3.50 7.63 0.55
CA SER A 110 -2.60 8.75 0.31
C SER A 110 -2.26 9.48 1.63
N GLY A 111 -1.00 9.90 1.77
CA GLY A 111 -0.53 10.62 2.96
C GLY A 111 -0.21 9.72 4.16
N SER A 112 -0.33 8.41 4.01
CA SER A 112 -0.01 7.45 5.08
C SER A 112 1.49 7.27 5.27
N VAL A 113 1.88 6.91 6.49
CA VAL A 113 3.27 6.64 6.86
C VAL A 113 3.38 5.26 7.48
N ALA A 114 4.36 4.48 7.06
CA ALA A 114 4.68 3.20 7.70
C ALA A 114 6.17 3.07 7.97
N LYS A 115 6.50 2.51 9.13
CA LYS A 115 7.86 2.09 9.50
C LYS A 115 8.05 0.63 9.10
N TYR A 116 9.18 0.29 8.54
CA TYR A 116 9.52 -1.11 8.28
C TYR A 116 9.53 -1.91 9.58
N SER A 117 8.91 -3.07 9.53
CA SER A 117 9.05 -4.13 10.54
C SER A 117 9.04 -5.51 9.85
N GLN A 118 9.57 -6.52 10.53
CA GLN A 118 9.53 -7.89 10.03
C GLN A 118 8.08 -8.38 9.86
N GLU A 119 7.18 -7.93 10.73
CA GLU A 119 5.75 -8.22 10.66
C GLU A 119 5.12 -7.68 9.37
N ILE A 120 5.40 -6.42 9.01
CA ILE A 120 4.94 -5.81 7.75
C ILE A 120 5.48 -6.59 6.55
N LYS A 121 6.75 -6.98 6.58
CA LYS A 121 7.34 -7.81 5.52
C LYS A 121 6.61 -9.14 5.39
N ASN A 122 6.40 -9.85 6.48
CA ASN A 122 5.73 -11.16 6.49
C ASN A 122 4.29 -11.05 5.97
N LYS A 123 3.53 -10.04 6.42
CA LYS A 123 2.17 -9.78 5.94
C LYS A 123 2.11 -9.46 4.44
N LEU A 124 3.07 -8.68 3.94
CA LEU A 124 3.16 -8.38 2.52
C LEU A 124 3.47 -9.63 1.69
N MET A 125 4.43 -10.46 2.14
CA MET A 125 4.78 -11.72 1.50
C MET A 125 3.60 -12.70 1.49
N GLU A 126 2.88 -12.82 2.61
CA GLU A 126 1.66 -13.63 2.69
C GLU A 126 0.60 -13.15 1.69
N THR A 127 0.34 -11.85 1.63
CA THR A 127 -0.60 -11.27 0.67
C THR A 127 -0.20 -11.60 -0.78
N GLN A 128 1.08 -11.46 -1.11
CA GLN A 128 1.59 -11.78 -2.45
C GLN A 128 1.47 -13.27 -2.77
N SER A 129 1.75 -14.14 -1.80
CA SER A 129 1.59 -15.60 -1.95
C SER A 129 0.13 -15.97 -2.24
N ILE A 130 -0.82 -15.39 -1.51
CA ILE A 130 -2.25 -15.58 -1.72
C ILE A 130 -2.66 -15.18 -3.15
N ILE A 131 -2.27 -13.95 -3.57
CA ILE A 131 -2.65 -13.44 -4.89
C ILE A 131 -2.03 -14.29 -6.01
N SER A 132 -0.76 -14.62 -5.91
CA SER A 132 -0.06 -15.42 -6.93
C SER A 132 -0.51 -16.88 -6.96
N GLY A 133 -0.87 -17.43 -5.80
CA GLY A 133 -1.34 -18.80 -5.68
C GLY A 133 -2.82 -19.01 -6.06
N PHE A 134 -3.61 -17.94 -6.16
CA PHE A 134 -5.07 -18.06 -6.33
C PHE A 134 -5.49 -18.77 -7.62
N ILE A 135 -4.97 -18.36 -8.77
CA ILE A 135 -5.35 -18.98 -10.05
C ILE A 135 -4.88 -20.44 -10.14
N PRO A 136 -3.62 -20.78 -9.80
CA PRO A 136 -3.21 -22.17 -9.70
C PRO A 136 -4.09 -23.02 -8.76
N ALA A 137 -4.51 -22.46 -7.63
CA ALA A 137 -5.36 -23.15 -6.67
C ALA A 137 -6.78 -23.41 -7.20
N LEU A 138 -7.34 -22.49 -7.99
CA LEU A 138 -8.61 -22.73 -8.71
C LEU A 138 -8.46 -23.91 -9.69
N GLU A 139 -7.40 -23.91 -10.49
CA GLU A 139 -7.13 -24.97 -11.47
C GLU A 139 -6.86 -26.33 -10.80
N ALA A 140 -6.24 -26.32 -9.62
CA ALA A 140 -5.96 -27.50 -8.82
C ALA A 140 -7.15 -27.99 -7.96
N HIS A 141 -8.32 -27.33 -8.04
CA HIS A 141 -9.51 -27.64 -7.23
C HIS A 141 -9.25 -27.61 -5.72
N GLU A 142 -8.44 -26.66 -5.25
CA GLU A 142 -8.13 -26.49 -3.83
C GLU A 142 -9.23 -25.77 -3.04
N PHE A 143 -10.23 -25.19 -3.71
CA PHE A 143 -11.35 -24.53 -3.04
C PHE A 143 -12.50 -25.53 -2.82
N ILE A 144 -12.89 -25.65 -1.55
CA ILE A 144 -13.97 -26.54 -1.13
C ILE A 144 -15.07 -25.73 -0.43
N VAL A 145 -16.30 -26.22 -0.48
CA VAL A 145 -17.45 -25.56 0.12
C VAL A 145 -17.90 -26.32 1.35
N TYR A 146 -17.97 -25.63 2.48
CA TYR A 146 -18.62 -26.12 3.70
C TYR A 146 -20.01 -25.52 3.79
N TYR A 147 -20.98 -26.33 4.21
CA TYR A 147 -22.35 -25.89 4.38
C TYR A 147 -22.66 -25.78 5.87
N GLN A 148 -22.98 -24.56 6.33
CA GLN A 148 -23.46 -24.31 7.68
C GLN A 148 -24.99 -24.34 7.67
N PRO A 149 -25.64 -25.28 8.36
CA PRO A 149 -27.11 -25.39 8.36
C PRO A 149 -27.75 -24.19 9.08
N LYS A 150 -28.82 -23.66 8.50
CA LYS A 150 -29.70 -22.68 9.12
C LYS A 150 -30.94 -23.41 9.66
N VAL A 151 -31.27 -23.20 10.92
CA VAL A 151 -32.36 -23.85 11.61
C VAL A 151 -33.46 -22.83 11.92
N ASP A 152 -34.69 -23.13 11.55
CA ASP A 152 -35.85 -22.36 11.95
C ASP A 152 -36.07 -22.43 13.47
N VAL A 153 -36.13 -21.30 14.13
CA VAL A 153 -36.18 -21.23 15.61
C VAL A 153 -37.50 -21.74 16.20
N ASN A 154 -38.59 -21.78 15.41
CA ASN A 154 -39.89 -22.22 15.88
C ASN A 154 -40.11 -23.72 15.66
N THR A 155 -39.63 -24.23 14.52
CA THR A 155 -39.86 -25.61 14.15
C THR A 155 -38.68 -26.52 14.45
N HIS A 156 -37.50 -25.93 14.78
CA HIS A 156 -36.22 -26.63 14.98
C HIS A 156 -35.79 -27.51 13.79
N LYS A 157 -36.32 -27.24 12.59
CA LYS A 157 -35.96 -27.94 11.33
C LYS A 157 -34.96 -27.11 10.55
N ILE A 158 -34.11 -27.79 9.78
CA ILE A 158 -33.20 -27.16 8.83
C ILE A 158 -34.05 -26.51 7.73
N CYS A 159 -33.91 -25.21 7.55
CA CYS A 159 -34.63 -24.42 6.56
C CYS A 159 -33.70 -23.91 5.43
N GLY A 160 -32.40 -24.13 5.54
CA GLY A 160 -31.40 -23.75 4.53
C GLY A 160 -29.99 -24.02 5.00
N ALA A 161 -29.03 -23.60 4.19
CA ALA A 161 -27.61 -23.65 4.57
C ALA A 161 -26.88 -22.42 4.03
N GLU A 162 -25.80 -22.04 4.67
CA GLU A 162 -24.86 -21.05 4.16
C GLU A 162 -23.67 -21.76 3.55
N ALA A 163 -23.32 -21.42 2.32
CA ALA A 163 -22.16 -21.94 1.63
C ALA A 163 -20.93 -21.13 2.05
N LEU A 164 -19.96 -21.79 2.64
CA LEU A 164 -18.75 -21.16 3.19
C LEU A 164 -17.54 -21.75 2.50
N VAL A 165 -16.88 -20.97 1.67
CA VAL A 165 -15.66 -21.37 0.98
C VAL A 165 -14.50 -21.63 1.96
N ARG A 166 -13.68 -22.62 1.65
CA ARG A 166 -12.41 -22.93 2.33
C ARG A 166 -11.36 -23.21 1.27
N TRP A 167 -10.15 -22.74 1.49
CA TRP A 167 -9.01 -23.03 0.62
C TRP A 167 -8.15 -24.10 1.29
N LEU A 168 -8.08 -25.29 0.69
CA LEU A 168 -7.26 -26.40 1.16
C LEU A 168 -5.96 -26.42 0.35
N HIS A 169 -4.92 -25.76 0.87
CA HIS A 169 -3.61 -25.66 0.22
C HIS A 169 -2.59 -26.51 0.97
N GLU A 170 -1.93 -27.44 0.26
CA GLU A 170 -0.91 -28.35 0.84
C GLU A 170 -1.37 -29.04 2.14
N GLY A 171 -2.64 -29.44 2.21
CA GLY A 171 -3.22 -30.08 3.39
C GLY A 171 -3.56 -29.11 4.54
N GLN A 172 -3.35 -27.82 4.38
CA GLN A 172 -3.71 -26.80 5.35
C GLN A 172 -4.96 -26.04 4.92
N LEU A 173 -5.87 -25.86 5.87
CA LEU A 173 -7.10 -25.12 5.64
C LEU A 173 -6.86 -23.63 5.86
N ILE A 174 -6.86 -22.84 4.79
CA ILE A 174 -6.75 -21.38 4.82
C ILE A 174 -8.15 -20.79 5.00
N PRO A 175 -8.41 -20.03 6.07
CA PRO A 175 -9.72 -19.45 6.34
C PRO A 175 -10.02 -18.27 5.39
N PRO A 176 -11.30 -18.02 5.03
CA PRO A 176 -11.71 -16.96 4.10
C PRO A 176 -11.19 -15.58 4.43
N MET A 177 -11.10 -15.21 5.71
CA MET A 177 -10.59 -13.93 6.17
C MET A 177 -9.15 -13.63 5.74
N ARG A 178 -8.36 -14.65 5.42
CA ARG A 178 -6.98 -14.48 4.95
C ARG A 178 -6.88 -14.19 3.47
N PHE A 179 -7.78 -14.70 2.63
CA PHE A 179 -7.69 -14.57 1.17
C PHE A 179 -8.80 -13.71 0.55
N ILE A 180 -10.05 -13.77 1.00
CA ILE A 180 -11.16 -12.99 0.42
C ILE A 180 -10.85 -11.49 0.35
N PRO A 181 -10.40 -10.81 1.43
CA PRO A 181 -10.12 -9.36 1.37
C PRO A 181 -8.99 -9.00 0.39
N GLN A 182 -8.08 -9.94 0.12
CA GLN A 182 -7.00 -9.74 -0.86
C GLN A 182 -7.56 -9.82 -2.29
N LEU A 183 -8.39 -10.84 -2.56
CA LEU A 183 -9.02 -11.07 -3.86
C LEU A 183 -10.02 -9.96 -4.22
N GLU A 184 -10.74 -9.44 -3.25
CA GLU A 184 -11.64 -8.28 -3.42
C GLU A 184 -10.86 -7.03 -3.86
N ARG A 185 -9.73 -6.73 -3.19
CA ARG A 185 -8.88 -5.60 -3.55
C ARG A 185 -8.28 -5.70 -4.95
N GLU A 186 -7.95 -6.89 -5.38
CA GLU A 186 -7.43 -7.17 -6.72
C GLU A 186 -8.54 -7.34 -7.77
N GLY A 187 -9.83 -7.30 -7.36
CA GLY A 187 -10.96 -7.53 -8.25
C GLY A 187 -11.06 -8.97 -8.79
N SER A 188 -10.41 -9.92 -8.13
CA SER A 188 -10.34 -11.33 -8.57
C SER A 188 -11.38 -12.22 -7.89
N VAL A 189 -12.08 -11.73 -6.85
CA VAL A 189 -13.04 -12.53 -6.06
C VAL A 189 -14.16 -13.11 -6.92
N CYS A 190 -14.61 -12.40 -7.96
CA CYS A 190 -15.66 -12.89 -8.87
C CYS A 190 -15.29 -14.22 -9.56
N LYS A 191 -14.00 -14.52 -9.74
CA LYS A 191 -13.58 -15.82 -10.30
C LYS A 191 -13.86 -16.97 -9.33
N LEU A 192 -13.85 -16.70 -8.03
CA LEU A 192 -14.20 -17.69 -7.01
C LEU A 192 -15.72 -17.95 -6.97
N ASP A 193 -16.54 -16.92 -7.25
CA ASP A 193 -18.00 -17.05 -7.28
C ASP A 193 -18.50 -17.88 -8.47
N TYR A 194 -17.71 -17.97 -9.54
CA TYR A 194 -18.00 -18.78 -10.74
C TYR A 194 -17.37 -20.18 -10.71
N TYR A 195 -16.54 -20.46 -9.72
CA TYR A 195 -15.88 -21.74 -9.54
C TYR A 195 -16.81 -22.75 -8.85
#